data_32bf9acb38dc4bc2e0345702d91c29a4
#
_entry.id   32bf9acb38dc4bc2e0345702d91c29a4
#
_cell.length_a   1.000
_cell.length_b   1.000
_cell.length_c   1.000
_cell.angle_alpha   90.00
_cell.angle_beta   90.00
_cell.angle_gamma   90.00
#
_symmetry.space_group_name_H-M   'P 1'
#
loop_
_entity.id
_entity.type
_entity.pdbx_description
1 polymer ?
#
loop_
_entity_poly.entity_id
_entity_poly.type
_entity_poly.pdbx_seq_one_letter_code
_entity_poly.pdbx_strand_id
1 'polypeptide(L)'
;GPVILQLPTGSGKTVIAGDIVKRALAKGKRVAFLVPYISLIDQTWQSFYKQGIKDIGVIQANHELYDLDATCQICSVETLSRRKIYPNVDLVIVDEAHRRSAFVLHWMEMGATFVGLTATPWAVGMGNHWKTLIVGKSTQEMINQGFLSDFRVFAPSSPDLKGIKTVAGEYHQGQLYKRVANTTLIASIVDTWLEKSSHEKTLLFAVNRAHAAEIQARFLGRGIAAGYIDANTPPDERESIRRDFHSGVIKVVCNVGCLVAGVDWDVRTLILAAPTKSEIKYVQMVGRSLRTAVGKDYSLILDHSDTTHRLGFVTDILHDQLNDGSRKQPAKREKPEPNPCPRCGALKTSSVCPHCGYRYIPQSKVENERGELVEVKKAKKLKKEYCKESRLEAYAMFLHFAKRRGFKEGWAYHKTKALTGAFPCQKVPPKPPNEEILKFIKNQTSKWSREKKKLSGGTDLEKQIPLLAK
;
A
#
# COMPACT_ATOMS: atom_id res chain seq x y z
N GLY A 1 -8.45 -12.97 19.92
CA GLY A 1 -6.98 -12.80 19.82
C GLY A 1 -6.60 -11.44 19.28
N PRO A 2 -5.31 -11.07 19.26
CA PRO A 2 -4.83 -9.78 18.77
C PRO A 2 -5.19 -9.55 17.29
N VAL A 3 -5.66 -8.32 16.97
CA VAL A 3 -6.17 -7.94 15.66
C VAL A 3 -5.29 -6.84 15.05
N ILE A 4 -4.98 -6.92 13.76
CA ILE A 4 -4.37 -5.84 12.97
C ILE A 4 -5.43 -5.19 12.10
N LEU A 5 -5.49 -3.87 12.13
CA LEU A 5 -6.21 -3.05 11.17
C LEU A 5 -5.20 -2.43 10.19
N GLN A 6 -5.28 -2.85 8.94
CA GLN A 6 -4.47 -2.30 7.86
C GLN A 6 -5.16 -1.08 7.25
N LEU A 7 -4.46 0.04 7.27
CA LEU A 7 -4.90 1.31 6.69
C LEU A 7 -3.72 2.03 6.03
N PRO A 8 -3.87 2.63 4.86
CA PRO A 8 -2.80 3.36 4.19
C PRO A 8 -2.16 4.46 5.06
N THR A 9 -0.92 4.81 4.74
CA THR A 9 -0.28 5.99 5.37
C THR A 9 -1.06 7.25 4.96
N GLY A 10 -1.38 8.10 5.93
CA GLY A 10 -2.17 9.31 5.68
C GLY A 10 -3.70 9.12 5.72
N SER A 11 -4.20 7.90 5.92
CA SER A 11 -5.65 7.59 5.94
C SER A 11 -6.39 7.99 7.22
N GLY A 12 -5.75 8.68 8.15
CA GLY A 12 -6.40 9.06 9.43
C GLY A 12 -6.39 7.96 10.49
N LYS A 13 -5.39 7.07 10.52
CA LYS A 13 -5.24 6.01 11.56
C LYS A 13 -5.47 6.52 12.98
N THR A 14 -4.92 7.69 13.33
CA THR A 14 -5.08 8.30 14.65
C THR A 14 -6.54 8.71 14.95
N VAL A 15 -7.29 9.13 13.92
CA VAL A 15 -8.72 9.47 14.07
C VAL A 15 -9.54 8.22 14.34
N ILE A 16 -9.28 7.14 13.60
CA ILE A 16 -9.93 5.85 13.80
C ILE A 16 -9.57 5.28 15.18
N ALA A 17 -8.30 5.41 15.60
CA ALA A 17 -7.89 5.04 16.96
C ALA A 17 -8.68 5.78 18.03
N GLY A 18 -8.86 7.10 17.88
CA GLY A 18 -9.67 7.90 18.82
C GLY A 18 -11.14 7.46 18.87
N ASP A 19 -11.73 7.04 17.75
CA ASP A 19 -13.10 6.48 17.76
C ASP A 19 -13.14 5.13 18.52
N ILE A 20 -12.15 4.26 18.31
CA ILE A 20 -12.03 2.99 19.07
C ILE A 20 -11.88 3.28 20.56
N VAL A 21 -11.02 4.24 20.94
CA VAL A 21 -10.84 4.67 22.34
C VAL A 21 -12.16 5.15 22.93
N LYS A 22 -12.87 6.08 22.28
CA LYS A 22 -14.16 6.60 22.77
C LYS A 22 -15.19 5.48 23.00
N ARG A 23 -15.29 4.55 22.07
CA ARG A 23 -16.20 3.39 22.19
C ARG A 23 -15.81 2.46 23.35
N ALA A 24 -14.53 2.31 23.65
CA ALA A 24 -14.04 1.53 24.78
C ALA A 24 -14.34 2.25 26.09
N LEU A 25 -14.02 3.54 26.21
CA LEU A 25 -14.30 4.37 27.38
C LEU A 25 -15.81 4.42 27.70
N ALA A 26 -16.68 4.54 26.69
CA ALA A 26 -18.13 4.51 26.84
C ALA A 26 -18.64 3.19 27.45
N LYS A 27 -17.85 2.11 27.37
CA LYS A 27 -18.13 0.80 28.00
C LYS A 27 -17.42 0.64 29.34
N GLY A 28 -16.90 1.71 29.93
CA GLY A 28 -16.14 1.69 31.18
C GLY A 28 -14.79 0.99 31.11
N LYS A 29 -14.20 0.85 29.87
CA LYS A 29 -12.92 0.19 29.65
C LYS A 29 -11.78 1.19 29.65
N ARG A 30 -10.64 0.80 30.23
CA ARG A 30 -9.39 1.57 30.22
C ARG A 30 -8.57 1.22 28.97
N VAL A 31 -7.91 2.22 28.37
CA VAL A 31 -7.20 2.05 27.11
C VAL A 31 -5.77 2.58 27.19
N ALA A 32 -4.80 1.83 26.64
CA ALA A 32 -3.47 2.32 26.34
C ALA A 32 -3.29 2.46 24.83
N PHE A 33 -2.82 3.63 24.40
CA PHE A 33 -2.39 3.87 23.02
C PHE A 33 -0.87 3.97 22.95
N LEU A 34 -0.25 3.03 22.26
CA LEU A 34 1.21 2.92 22.19
C LEU A 34 1.72 3.59 20.93
N VAL A 35 2.62 4.57 21.09
CA VAL A 35 3.29 5.24 19.98
C VAL A 35 4.75 4.78 19.84
N PRO A 36 5.24 4.58 18.61
CA PRO A 36 6.60 4.11 18.37
C PRO A 36 7.67 5.21 18.50
N TYR A 37 7.26 6.48 18.47
CA TYR A 37 8.16 7.64 18.51
C TYR A 37 7.68 8.69 19.49
N ILE A 38 8.61 9.27 20.24
CA ILE A 38 8.32 10.32 21.22
C ILE A 38 7.65 11.53 20.56
N SER A 39 8.07 11.90 19.35
CA SER A 39 7.49 13.01 18.58
C SER A 39 5.99 12.86 18.23
N LEU A 40 5.42 11.68 18.42
CA LEU A 40 4.00 11.43 18.19
C LEU A 40 3.13 11.62 19.44
N ILE A 41 3.71 11.73 20.62
CA ILE A 41 2.98 11.84 21.91
C ILE A 41 2.05 13.04 21.87
N ASP A 42 2.60 14.24 21.74
CA ASP A 42 1.82 15.49 21.79
C ASP A 42 0.82 15.59 20.64
N GLN A 43 1.21 15.15 19.45
CA GLN A 43 0.32 15.12 18.30
C GLN A 43 -0.87 14.18 18.51
N THR A 44 -0.63 13.02 19.12
CA THR A 44 -1.68 12.04 19.45
C THR A 44 -2.59 12.60 20.55
N TRP A 45 -2.00 13.19 21.60
CA TRP A 45 -2.75 13.83 22.67
C TRP A 45 -3.68 14.92 22.13
N GLN A 46 -3.14 15.86 21.31
CA GLN A 46 -3.93 16.91 20.68
C GLN A 46 -5.06 16.35 19.83
N SER A 47 -4.79 15.29 19.06
CA SER A 47 -5.77 14.64 18.21
C SER A 47 -6.91 14.03 19.03
N PHE A 48 -6.58 13.29 20.10
CA PHE A 48 -7.56 12.67 20.98
C PHE A 48 -8.37 13.70 21.76
N TYR A 49 -7.69 14.75 22.27
CA TYR A 49 -8.36 15.84 22.98
C TYR A 49 -9.38 16.57 22.10
N LYS A 50 -9.01 16.87 20.83
CA LYS A 50 -9.92 17.45 19.82
C LYS A 50 -11.11 16.53 19.50
N GLN A 51 -10.93 15.24 19.58
CA GLN A 51 -12.00 14.26 19.39
C GLN A 51 -12.90 14.07 20.62
N GLY A 52 -12.66 14.80 21.70
CA GLY A 52 -13.49 14.79 22.92
C GLY A 52 -13.05 13.80 24.00
N ILE A 53 -11.89 13.14 23.84
CA ILE A 53 -11.28 12.33 24.91
C ILE A 53 -10.57 13.31 25.85
N LYS A 54 -11.01 13.45 27.11
CA LYS A 54 -10.51 14.47 28.03
C LYS A 54 -9.61 13.92 29.12
N ASP A 55 -9.91 12.72 29.61
CA ASP A 55 -9.16 12.03 30.66
C ASP A 55 -8.01 11.24 30.03
N ILE A 56 -6.87 11.92 29.77
CA ILE A 56 -5.71 11.37 29.09
C ILE A 56 -4.47 11.56 29.94
N GLY A 57 -3.85 10.45 30.35
CA GLY A 57 -2.51 10.42 30.92
C GLY A 57 -1.45 10.15 29.85
N VAL A 58 -0.23 10.63 30.05
CA VAL A 58 0.91 10.41 29.16
C VAL A 58 2.04 9.69 29.90
N ILE A 59 2.44 8.53 29.40
CA ILE A 59 3.57 7.78 29.95
C ILE A 59 4.79 7.91 29.02
N GLN A 60 5.53 9.01 29.19
CA GLN A 60 6.75 9.30 28.43
C GLN A 60 7.72 10.12 29.30
N ALA A 61 8.89 9.55 29.59
CA ALA A 61 9.92 10.21 30.41
C ALA A 61 9.33 10.98 31.61
N ASN A 62 9.54 12.28 31.71
CA ASN A 62 9.00 13.17 32.73
C ASN A 62 7.97 14.13 32.13
N HIS A 63 7.07 13.61 31.30
CA HIS A 63 6.03 14.41 30.66
C HIS A 63 5.12 15.05 31.70
N GLU A 64 4.72 16.32 31.51
CA GLU A 64 3.88 17.08 32.44
C GLU A 64 2.49 16.47 32.68
N LEU A 65 1.94 15.75 31.68
CA LEU A 65 0.66 15.04 31.77
C LEU A 65 0.83 13.60 32.27
N TYR A 66 1.90 13.28 33.01
CA TYR A 66 2.08 11.94 33.56
C TYR A 66 1.02 11.64 34.60
N ASP A 67 0.13 10.70 34.30
CA ASP A 67 -0.95 10.24 35.16
C ASP A 67 -1.26 8.76 34.87
N LEU A 68 -1.05 7.89 35.85
CA LEU A 68 -1.32 6.44 35.74
C LEU A 68 -2.78 6.09 35.94
N ASP A 69 -3.58 6.98 36.55
CA ASP A 69 -4.97 6.74 36.88
C ASP A 69 -5.93 7.17 35.79
N ALA A 70 -5.48 7.97 34.82
CA ALA A 70 -6.28 8.37 33.68
C ALA A 70 -6.80 7.14 32.88
N THR A 71 -8.03 7.22 32.39
CA THR A 71 -8.70 6.10 31.72
C THR A 71 -8.14 5.84 30.29
N CYS A 72 -7.55 6.87 29.67
CA CYS A 72 -6.83 6.75 28.41
C CYS A 72 -5.35 7.08 28.63
N GLN A 73 -4.46 6.16 28.30
CA GLN A 73 -3.01 6.31 28.45
C GLN A 73 -2.34 6.42 27.08
N ILE A 74 -1.66 7.52 26.78
CA ILE A 74 -0.78 7.63 25.62
C ILE A 74 0.64 7.29 26.05
N CYS A 75 1.22 6.22 25.49
CA CYS A 75 2.45 5.65 26.03
C CYS A 75 3.56 5.58 24.98
N SER A 76 4.76 5.99 25.35
CA SER A 76 5.98 5.64 24.61
C SER A 76 6.36 4.19 24.91
N VAL A 77 6.41 3.37 23.86
CA VAL A 77 6.85 1.96 23.97
C VAL A 77 8.24 1.86 24.61
N GLU A 78 9.13 2.77 24.28
CA GLU A 78 10.48 2.80 24.85
C GLU A 78 10.48 3.09 26.36
N THR A 79 9.66 4.06 26.80
CA THR A 79 9.53 4.38 28.23
C THR A 79 8.93 3.23 29.02
N LEU A 80 7.85 2.61 28.52
CA LEU A 80 7.25 1.45 29.14
C LEU A 80 8.26 0.29 29.27
N SER A 81 8.98 0.00 28.20
CA SER A 81 9.97 -1.07 28.15
C SER A 81 11.11 -0.86 29.15
N ARG A 82 11.66 0.37 29.22
CA ARG A 82 12.75 0.71 30.14
C ARG A 82 12.33 0.67 31.61
N ARG A 83 11.11 1.15 31.91
CA ARG A 83 10.56 1.18 33.27
C ARG A 83 9.87 -0.12 33.68
N LYS A 84 9.66 -1.05 32.73
CA LYS A 84 8.89 -2.29 32.92
C LYS A 84 7.49 -2.02 33.46
N ILE A 85 6.84 -0.96 32.99
CA ILE A 85 5.47 -0.58 33.37
C ILE A 85 4.49 -1.19 32.40
N TYR A 86 3.53 -1.93 32.92
CA TYR A 86 2.35 -2.44 32.20
C TYR A 86 1.11 -1.73 32.75
N PRO A 87 0.60 -0.69 32.07
CA PRO A 87 -0.60 0.00 32.51
C PRO A 87 -1.77 -0.97 32.70
N ASN A 88 -2.55 -0.76 33.77
CA ASN A 88 -3.75 -1.55 34.04
C ASN A 88 -4.87 -1.11 33.09
N VAL A 89 -4.99 -1.76 31.94
CA VAL A 89 -5.95 -1.42 30.89
C VAL A 89 -6.58 -2.68 30.28
N ASP A 90 -7.79 -2.54 29.74
CA ASP A 90 -8.51 -3.62 29.06
C ASP A 90 -8.13 -3.73 27.57
N LEU A 91 -7.77 -2.60 26.95
CA LEU A 91 -7.47 -2.49 25.53
C LEU A 91 -6.14 -1.79 25.30
N VAL A 92 -5.29 -2.39 24.50
CA VAL A 92 -4.03 -1.80 24.03
C VAL A 92 -4.11 -1.60 22.53
N ILE A 93 -3.96 -0.35 22.08
CA ILE A 93 -3.88 0.01 20.67
C ILE A 93 -2.41 0.30 20.35
N VAL A 94 -1.84 -0.38 19.36
CA VAL A 94 -0.44 -0.24 18.97
C VAL A 94 -0.34 0.45 17.61
N ASP A 95 0.16 1.67 17.60
CA ASP A 95 0.45 2.37 16.33
C ASP A 95 1.74 1.84 15.69
N GLU A 96 1.77 1.83 14.35
CA GLU A 96 2.83 1.24 13.54
C GLU A 96 3.21 -0.18 14.00
N ALA A 97 2.19 -1.03 14.20
CA ALA A 97 2.30 -2.37 14.77
C ALA A 97 3.23 -3.33 14.01
N HIS A 98 3.64 -2.98 12.76
CA HIS A 98 4.67 -3.71 12.02
C HIS A 98 6.07 -3.60 12.67
N ARG A 99 6.27 -2.65 13.59
CA ARG A 99 7.51 -2.52 14.36
C ARG A 99 7.48 -3.48 15.54
N ARG A 100 8.34 -4.49 15.49
CA ARG A 100 8.42 -5.48 16.58
C ARG A 100 9.02 -4.87 17.84
N SER A 101 8.36 -5.07 18.96
CA SER A 101 8.86 -4.76 20.29
C SER A 101 8.69 -5.99 21.17
N ALA A 102 9.79 -6.51 21.72
CA ALA A 102 9.75 -7.65 22.63
C ALA A 102 8.87 -7.35 23.86
N PHE A 103 8.87 -6.12 24.34
CA PHE A 103 8.02 -5.67 25.43
C PHE A 103 6.53 -5.79 25.10
N VAL A 104 6.12 -5.31 23.91
CA VAL A 104 4.72 -5.39 23.47
C VAL A 104 4.29 -6.85 23.28
N LEU A 105 5.17 -7.69 22.67
CA LEU A 105 4.88 -9.11 22.49
C LEU A 105 4.69 -9.83 23.82
N HIS A 106 5.54 -9.56 24.80
CA HIS A 106 5.37 -10.12 26.15
C HIS A 106 4.07 -9.64 26.81
N TRP A 107 3.72 -8.36 26.66
CA TRP A 107 2.44 -7.84 27.19
C TRP A 107 1.21 -8.50 26.55
N MET A 108 1.28 -8.87 25.29
CA MET A 108 0.20 -9.63 24.62
C MET A 108 -0.09 -10.98 25.29
N GLU A 109 0.90 -11.59 25.92
CA GLU A 109 0.76 -12.87 26.64
C GLU A 109 0.04 -12.71 27.99
N MET A 110 -0.08 -11.48 28.51
CA MET A 110 -0.68 -11.19 29.81
C MET A 110 -2.21 -11.03 29.80
N GLY A 111 -2.85 -11.22 28.63
CA GLY A 111 -4.32 -11.34 28.53
C GLY A 111 -5.09 -10.07 28.20
N ALA A 112 -4.45 -8.90 28.03
CA ALA A 112 -5.13 -7.69 27.54
C ALA A 112 -5.55 -7.86 26.06
N THR A 113 -6.58 -7.11 25.63
CA THR A 113 -6.99 -7.09 24.22
C THR A 113 -6.07 -6.17 23.42
N PHE A 114 -5.55 -6.64 22.29
CA PHE A 114 -4.65 -5.87 21.43
C PHE A 114 -5.26 -5.57 20.06
N VAL A 115 -5.16 -4.30 19.63
CA VAL A 115 -5.46 -3.83 18.28
C VAL A 115 -4.23 -3.13 17.73
N GLY A 116 -3.66 -3.65 16.66
CA GLY A 116 -2.55 -3.01 15.95
C GLY A 116 -3.04 -2.17 14.76
N LEU A 117 -2.46 -1.01 14.56
CA LEU A 117 -2.70 -0.15 13.40
C LEU A 117 -1.43 -0.10 12.56
N THR A 118 -1.53 -0.35 11.27
CA THR A 118 -0.38 -0.22 10.36
C THR A 118 -0.80 -0.11 8.91
N ALA A 119 0.01 0.55 8.10
CA ALA A 119 -0.13 0.53 6.65
C ALA A 119 0.53 -0.71 6.01
N THR A 120 1.39 -1.40 6.75
CA THR A 120 2.30 -2.42 6.22
C THR A 120 2.33 -3.68 7.09
N PRO A 121 1.22 -4.46 7.15
CA PRO A 121 1.06 -5.59 8.07
C PRO A 121 1.88 -6.84 7.67
N TRP A 122 2.72 -6.77 6.63
CA TRP A 122 3.48 -7.91 6.11
C TRP A 122 4.92 -7.98 6.58
N ALA A 123 5.29 -7.28 7.67
CA ALA A 123 6.60 -7.46 8.29
C ALA A 123 6.78 -8.92 8.73
N VAL A 124 8.00 -9.44 8.52
CA VAL A 124 8.30 -10.86 8.75
C VAL A 124 8.00 -11.26 10.19
N GLY A 125 7.23 -12.33 10.37
CA GLY A 125 6.87 -12.89 11.67
C GLY A 125 5.70 -12.20 12.38
N MET A 126 5.00 -11.26 11.75
CA MET A 126 3.79 -10.66 12.36
C MET A 126 2.69 -11.68 12.61
N GLY A 127 2.49 -12.64 11.69
CA GLY A 127 1.48 -13.69 11.81
C GLY A 127 1.67 -14.64 13.00
N ASN A 128 2.85 -14.65 13.63
CA ASN A 128 3.10 -15.46 14.83
C ASN A 128 2.38 -14.90 16.07
N HIS A 129 2.17 -13.58 16.12
CA HIS A 129 1.62 -12.88 17.29
C HIS A 129 0.23 -12.31 17.03
N TRP A 130 0.03 -11.70 15.87
CA TRP A 130 -1.25 -11.17 15.44
C TRP A 130 -2.07 -12.25 14.73
N LYS A 131 -3.34 -12.44 15.14
CA LYS A 131 -4.17 -13.58 14.66
C LYS A 131 -5.13 -13.20 13.55
N THR A 132 -5.56 -11.95 13.51
CA THR A 132 -6.56 -11.49 12.54
C THR A 132 -6.04 -10.24 11.82
N LEU A 133 -6.18 -10.22 10.50
CA LEU A 133 -5.95 -9.03 9.68
C LEU A 133 -7.28 -8.52 9.15
N ILE A 134 -7.63 -7.29 9.51
CA ILE A 134 -8.73 -6.54 8.93
C ILE A 134 -8.13 -5.58 7.90
N VAL A 135 -8.39 -5.82 6.64
CA VAL A 135 -7.93 -4.97 5.55
C VAL A 135 -8.97 -3.88 5.32
N GLY A 136 -8.56 -2.63 5.56
CA GLY A 136 -9.36 -1.46 5.21
C GLY A 136 -9.25 -1.10 3.73
N LYS A 137 -9.62 0.13 3.37
CA LYS A 137 -9.51 0.61 1.98
C LYS A 137 -8.05 0.63 1.53
N SER A 138 -7.82 0.25 0.28
CA SER A 138 -6.51 0.34 -0.37
C SER A 138 -6.09 1.80 -0.62
N THR A 139 -4.81 2.04 -0.89
CA THR A 139 -4.31 3.36 -1.28
C THR A 139 -5.05 3.89 -2.51
N GLN A 140 -5.31 3.05 -3.52
CA GLN A 140 -6.03 3.44 -4.74
C GLN A 140 -7.49 3.83 -4.45
N GLU A 141 -8.19 3.09 -3.58
CA GLU A 141 -9.57 3.43 -3.20
C GLU A 141 -9.64 4.75 -2.43
N MET A 142 -8.65 5.02 -1.56
CA MET A 142 -8.55 6.28 -0.83
C MET A 142 -8.27 7.48 -1.74
N ILE A 143 -7.43 7.30 -2.78
CA ILE A 143 -7.20 8.30 -3.83
C ILE A 143 -8.48 8.55 -4.61
N ASN A 144 -9.16 7.50 -5.08
CA ASN A 144 -10.40 7.62 -5.85
C ASN A 144 -11.53 8.34 -5.08
N GLN A 145 -11.49 8.29 -3.75
CA GLN A 145 -12.45 8.96 -2.86
C GLN A 145 -11.98 10.33 -2.38
N GLY A 146 -10.81 10.80 -2.82
CA GLY A 146 -10.26 12.11 -2.44
C GLY A 146 -9.71 12.20 -1.01
N PHE A 147 -9.56 11.09 -0.29
CA PHE A 147 -8.93 11.07 1.04
C PHE A 147 -7.40 11.09 0.97
N LEU A 148 -6.83 10.68 -0.15
CA LEU A 148 -5.41 10.81 -0.48
C LEU A 148 -5.29 11.53 -1.83
N SER A 149 -4.18 12.26 -2.02
CA SER A 149 -3.85 12.89 -3.30
C SER A 149 -3.49 11.84 -4.34
N ASP A 150 -3.83 12.08 -5.58
CA ASP A 150 -3.24 11.37 -6.71
C ASP A 150 -1.73 11.62 -6.77
N PHE A 151 -1.01 10.88 -7.60
CA PHE A 151 0.44 11.02 -7.71
C PHE A 151 0.95 10.81 -9.13
N ARG A 152 2.10 11.42 -9.41
CA ARG A 152 2.84 11.27 -10.66
C ARG A 152 4.27 10.91 -10.34
N VAL A 153 4.82 9.93 -11.05
CA VAL A 153 6.18 9.44 -10.82
C VAL A 153 7.05 9.69 -12.03
N PHE A 154 8.21 10.30 -11.80
CA PHE A 154 9.29 10.39 -12.77
C PHE A 154 10.51 9.67 -12.21
N ALA A 155 11.13 8.80 -12.99
CA ALA A 155 12.36 8.11 -12.64
C ALA A 155 13.45 8.44 -13.68
N PRO A 156 14.07 9.62 -13.57
CA PRO A 156 15.02 10.12 -14.56
C PRO A 156 16.38 9.42 -14.50
N SER A 157 16.67 8.69 -13.44
CA SER A 157 17.94 7.98 -13.24
C SER A 157 17.73 6.60 -12.64
N SER A 158 18.55 5.65 -13.07
CA SER A 158 18.59 4.28 -12.56
C SER A 158 20.02 3.95 -12.13
N PRO A 159 20.35 4.08 -10.85
CA PRO A 159 21.70 3.78 -10.37
C PRO A 159 22.00 2.27 -10.53
N ASP A 160 23.23 1.94 -10.93
CA ASP A 160 23.67 0.55 -10.99
C ASP A 160 23.83 -0.03 -9.57
N LEU A 161 22.88 -0.85 -9.17
CA LEU A 161 22.83 -1.50 -7.87
C LEU A 161 23.39 -2.93 -7.86
N LYS A 162 23.96 -3.41 -8.98
CA LYS A 162 24.52 -4.76 -9.09
C LYS A 162 25.70 -4.93 -8.14
N GLY A 163 25.77 -6.08 -7.47
CA GLY A 163 26.88 -6.44 -6.57
C GLY A 163 26.88 -5.77 -5.20
N ILE A 164 25.91 -4.90 -4.89
CA ILE A 164 25.79 -4.33 -3.54
C ILE A 164 25.34 -5.40 -2.55
N LYS A 165 26.10 -5.59 -1.47
CA LYS A 165 25.75 -6.54 -0.39
C LYS A 165 24.44 -6.15 0.27
N THR A 166 23.69 -7.18 0.70
CA THR A 166 22.44 -7.02 1.46
C THR A 166 22.69 -7.35 2.93
N VAL A 167 22.26 -6.47 3.83
CA VAL A 167 22.34 -6.64 5.29
C VAL A 167 20.93 -6.45 5.86
N ALA A 168 20.45 -7.42 6.63
CA ALA A 168 19.08 -7.41 7.21
C ALA A 168 17.96 -7.09 6.19
N GLY A 169 18.08 -7.58 4.96
CA GLY A 169 17.08 -7.37 3.89
C GLY A 169 17.21 -6.05 3.11
N GLU A 170 18.15 -5.17 3.47
CA GLU A 170 18.41 -3.87 2.84
C GLU A 170 19.82 -3.79 2.23
N TYR A 171 20.04 -2.83 1.35
CA TYR A 171 21.36 -2.55 0.80
C TYR A 171 22.35 -2.08 1.87
N HIS A 172 23.59 -2.58 1.81
CA HIS A 172 24.66 -2.09 2.67
C HIS A 172 24.94 -0.60 2.39
N GLN A 173 24.68 0.27 3.38
CA GLN A 173 24.68 1.73 3.22
C GLN A 173 25.98 2.30 2.64
N GLY A 174 27.14 1.84 3.09
CA GLY A 174 28.42 2.35 2.60
C GLY A 174 28.71 2.00 1.13
N GLN A 175 28.29 0.81 0.68
CA GLN A 175 28.41 0.43 -0.74
C GLN A 175 27.37 1.15 -1.60
N LEU A 176 26.15 1.30 -1.08
CA LEU A 176 25.09 2.04 -1.74
C LEU A 176 25.47 3.50 -1.94
N TYR A 177 26.00 4.15 -0.90
CA TYR A 177 26.49 5.53 -0.98
C TYR A 177 27.50 5.72 -2.11
N LYS A 178 28.50 4.86 -2.22
CA LYS A 178 29.52 4.92 -3.30
C LYS A 178 28.92 4.83 -4.71
N ARG A 179 27.75 4.20 -4.88
CA ARG A 179 27.07 4.07 -6.17
C ARG A 179 26.20 5.26 -6.51
N VAL A 180 25.56 5.88 -5.51
CA VAL A 180 24.61 6.99 -5.73
C VAL A 180 25.24 8.37 -5.50
N ALA A 181 26.31 8.48 -4.73
CA ALA A 181 26.99 9.75 -4.45
C ALA A 181 27.99 10.09 -5.54
N ASN A 182 27.54 10.16 -6.78
CA ASN A 182 28.36 10.73 -7.85
C ASN A 182 27.78 12.10 -8.25
N THR A 183 28.68 12.99 -8.68
CA THR A 183 28.35 14.39 -9.00
C THR A 183 27.25 14.51 -10.05
N THR A 184 27.20 13.59 -11.01
CA THR A 184 26.20 13.59 -12.09
C THR A 184 24.81 13.24 -11.56
N LEU A 185 24.68 12.20 -10.73
CA LEU A 185 23.40 11.81 -10.14
C LEU A 185 22.86 12.88 -9.21
N ILE A 186 23.72 13.49 -8.37
CA ILE A 186 23.33 14.55 -7.45
C ILE A 186 22.93 15.83 -8.22
N ALA A 187 23.63 16.18 -9.28
CA ALA A 187 23.27 17.29 -10.16
C ALA A 187 21.89 17.02 -10.82
N SER A 188 21.69 15.81 -11.31
CA SER A 188 20.40 15.38 -11.91
C SER A 188 19.22 15.51 -10.95
N ILE A 189 19.40 15.28 -9.63
CA ILE A 189 18.36 15.48 -8.61
C ILE A 189 17.88 16.94 -8.60
N VAL A 190 18.80 17.88 -8.54
CA VAL A 190 18.49 19.33 -8.47
C VAL A 190 17.89 19.81 -9.80
N ASP A 191 18.50 19.43 -10.93
CA ASP A 191 18.03 19.84 -12.26
C ASP A 191 16.63 19.28 -12.54
N THR A 192 16.35 18.02 -12.22
CA THR A 192 15.02 17.43 -12.34
C THR A 192 14.00 18.12 -11.43
N TRP A 193 14.40 18.47 -10.22
CA TRP A 193 13.52 19.21 -9.31
C TRP A 193 13.18 20.59 -9.87
N LEU A 194 14.16 21.33 -10.37
CA LEU A 194 13.94 22.63 -11.02
C LEU A 194 13.00 22.55 -12.21
N GLU A 195 13.13 21.48 -13.01
CA GLU A 195 12.30 21.27 -14.20
C GLU A 195 10.87 20.85 -13.88
N LYS A 196 10.67 19.97 -12.87
CA LYS A 196 9.40 19.24 -12.69
C LYS A 196 8.60 19.69 -11.48
N SER A 197 9.22 20.27 -10.41
CA SER A 197 8.55 20.45 -9.12
C SER A 197 7.75 21.74 -8.98
N SER A 198 7.83 22.66 -9.92
CA SER A 198 7.26 24.01 -9.77
C SER A 198 7.67 24.69 -8.45
N HIS A 199 8.83 24.34 -7.91
CA HIS A 199 9.40 24.82 -6.64
C HIS A 199 8.53 24.58 -5.41
N GLU A 200 7.73 23.50 -5.44
CA GLU A 200 6.84 23.11 -4.36
C GLU A 200 7.58 22.48 -3.16
N LYS A 201 6.90 22.49 -2.01
CA LYS A 201 7.40 21.91 -0.75
C LYS A 201 7.83 20.46 -0.94
N THR A 202 9.11 20.20 -0.73
CA THR A 202 9.77 18.95 -1.11
C THR A 202 10.41 18.25 0.08
N LEU A 203 10.12 16.96 0.23
CA LEU A 203 10.81 16.07 1.16
C LEU A 203 11.74 15.13 0.39
N LEU A 204 13.01 15.07 0.79
CA LEU A 204 14.03 14.23 0.16
C LEU A 204 14.53 13.15 1.13
N PHE A 205 14.57 11.90 0.69
CA PHE A 205 15.14 10.78 1.41
C PHE A 205 16.52 10.41 0.85
N ALA A 206 17.56 10.62 1.64
CA ALA A 206 18.94 10.30 1.28
C ALA A 206 19.43 8.99 1.92
N VAL A 207 20.51 8.43 1.36
CA VAL A 207 21.09 7.16 1.83
C VAL A 207 21.72 7.30 3.22
N ASN A 208 22.51 8.36 3.42
CA ASN A 208 23.20 8.66 4.66
C ASN A 208 23.40 10.17 4.82
N ARG A 209 24.05 10.58 5.92
CA ARG A 209 24.30 11.98 6.27
C ARG A 209 25.13 12.72 5.22
N ALA A 210 26.20 12.09 4.74
CA ALA A 210 27.05 12.69 3.71
C ALA A 210 26.28 12.97 2.43
N HIS A 211 25.49 12.01 1.96
CA HIS A 211 24.64 12.15 0.77
C HIS A 211 23.59 13.26 0.95
N ALA A 212 22.95 13.33 2.12
CA ALA A 212 21.95 14.36 2.40
C ALA A 212 22.57 15.76 2.43
N ALA A 213 23.73 15.92 3.09
CA ALA A 213 24.46 17.18 3.17
C ALA A 213 24.94 17.65 1.79
N GLU A 214 25.42 16.73 0.95
CA GLU A 214 25.89 17.04 -0.41
C GLU A 214 24.74 17.49 -1.30
N ILE A 215 23.59 16.84 -1.23
CA ILE A 215 22.39 17.27 -1.97
C ILE A 215 21.90 18.63 -1.45
N GLN A 216 21.85 18.83 -0.12
CA GLN A 216 21.48 20.11 0.47
C GLN A 216 22.39 21.23 -0.05
N ALA A 217 23.72 21.03 -0.02
CA ALA A 217 24.67 22.02 -0.53
C ALA A 217 24.45 22.39 -1.99
N ARG A 218 24.04 21.40 -2.83
CA ARG A 218 23.69 21.66 -4.23
C ARG A 218 22.44 22.51 -4.39
N PHE A 219 21.40 22.28 -3.58
CA PHE A 219 20.20 23.14 -3.58
C PHE A 219 20.56 24.56 -3.15
N LEU A 220 21.30 24.71 -2.04
CA LEU A 220 21.75 26.01 -1.57
C LEU A 220 22.64 26.76 -2.61
N GLY A 221 23.54 26.05 -3.28
CA GLY A 221 24.37 26.59 -4.37
C GLY A 221 23.58 27.05 -5.61
N ARG A 222 22.32 26.65 -5.74
CA ARG A 222 21.37 27.12 -6.76
C ARG A 222 20.39 28.18 -6.22
N GLY A 223 20.65 28.73 -5.02
CA GLY A 223 19.81 29.74 -4.37
C GLY A 223 18.48 29.18 -3.82
N ILE A 224 18.35 27.87 -3.66
CA ILE A 224 17.14 27.22 -3.13
C ILE A 224 17.35 26.94 -1.65
N ALA A 225 16.50 27.52 -0.79
CA ALA A 225 16.55 27.29 0.64
C ALA A 225 16.22 25.82 0.97
N ALA A 226 17.18 25.12 1.58
CA ALA A 226 17.10 23.70 1.90
C ALA A 226 17.50 23.43 3.35
N GLY A 227 16.62 22.74 4.10
CA GLY A 227 16.87 22.25 5.45
C GLY A 227 17.48 20.84 5.45
N TYR A 228 18.08 20.46 6.58
CA TYR A 228 18.65 19.14 6.82
C TYR A 228 18.15 18.56 8.13
N ILE A 229 17.73 17.31 8.14
CA ILE A 229 17.27 16.60 9.35
C ILE A 229 17.83 15.19 9.38
N ASP A 230 18.48 14.83 10.50
CA ASP A 230 18.87 13.46 10.81
C ASP A 230 18.52 13.09 12.26
N ALA A 231 18.94 11.90 12.73
CA ALA A 231 18.65 11.44 14.09
C ALA A 231 19.31 12.33 15.18
N ASN A 232 20.35 13.07 14.85
CA ASN A 232 21.09 13.91 15.78
C ASN A 232 20.65 15.38 15.73
N THR A 233 19.77 15.77 14.80
CA THR A 233 19.24 17.15 14.73
C THR A 233 18.51 17.47 16.03
N PRO A 234 18.92 18.51 16.78
CA PRO A 234 18.26 18.91 18.02
C PRO A 234 16.76 19.19 17.84
N PRO A 235 15.93 18.96 18.88
CA PRO A 235 14.49 19.19 18.79
C PRO A 235 14.13 20.62 18.36
N ASP A 236 14.79 21.63 18.90
CA ASP A 236 14.53 23.05 18.59
C ASP A 236 14.86 23.39 17.14
N GLU A 237 15.98 22.88 16.63
CA GLU A 237 16.39 23.04 15.23
C GLU A 237 15.39 22.34 14.31
N ARG A 238 14.98 21.12 14.66
CA ARG A 238 13.96 20.38 13.90
C ARG A 238 12.63 21.13 13.84
N GLU A 239 12.22 21.76 14.95
CA GLU A 239 11.00 22.55 15.00
C GLU A 239 11.13 23.85 14.20
N SER A 240 12.32 24.51 14.20
CA SER A 240 12.58 25.65 13.34
C SER A 240 12.47 25.27 11.86
N ILE A 241 13.16 24.18 11.44
CA ILE A 241 13.06 23.68 10.05
C ILE A 241 11.61 23.35 9.69
N ARG A 242 10.83 22.76 10.61
CA ARG A 242 9.42 22.47 10.39
C ARG A 242 8.63 23.75 10.13
N ARG A 243 8.78 24.79 10.93
CA ARG A 243 8.10 26.09 10.77
C ARG A 243 8.46 26.74 9.45
N ASP A 244 9.74 26.78 9.10
CA ASP A 244 10.25 27.39 7.88
C ASP A 244 9.80 26.62 6.62
N PHE A 245 9.68 25.31 6.72
CA PHE A 245 9.10 24.49 5.66
C PHE A 245 7.59 24.72 5.50
N HIS A 246 6.85 24.83 6.61
CA HIS A 246 5.42 25.13 6.56
C HIS A 246 5.13 26.53 6.00
N SER A 247 5.89 27.54 6.38
CA SER A 247 5.80 28.90 5.85
C SER A 247 6.27 29.01 4.39
N GLY A 248 7.01 28.02 3.89
CA GLY A 248 7.56 27.99 2.53
C GLY A 248 8.87 28.76 2.38
N VAL A 249 9.48 29.21 3.47
CA VAL A 249 10.85 29.75 3.49
C VAL A 249 11.84 28.68 3.04
N ILE A 250 11.78 27.49 3.63
CA ILE A 250 12.50 26.31 3.16
C ILE A 250 11.65 25.57 2.14
N LYS A 251 12.19 25.31 0.96
CA LYS A 251 11.52 24.58 -0.12
C LYS A 251 11.80 23.08 -0.08
N VAL A 252 13.00 22.68 0.31
CA VAL A 252 13.45 21.30 0.31
C VAL A 252 13.96 20.91 1.70
N VAL A 253 13.53 19.76 2.21
CA VAL A 253 14.10 19.18 3.42
C VAL A 253 14.77 17.86 3.08
N CYS A 254 16.10 17.81 3.21
CA CYS A 254 16.91 16.61 3.04
C CYS A 254 16.95 15.82 4.36
N ASN A 255 16.52 14.57 4.34
CA ASN A 255 16.52 13.76 5.56
C ASN A 255 17.13 12.37 5.38
N VAL A 256 17.59 11.81 6.53
CA VAL A 256 18.14 10.46 6.62
C VAL A 256 17.28 9.62 7.57
N GLY A 257 16.22 9.01 7.02
CA GLY A 257 15.41 8.02 7.72
C GLY A 257 14.50 8.54 8.85
N CYS A 258 14.65 9.79 9.30
CA CYS A 258 13.92 10.32 10.46
C CYS A 258 12.46 10.70 10.14
N LEU A 259 12.18 11.09 8.91
CA LEU A 259 10.85 11.56 8.49
C LEU A 259 10.04 10.48 7.75
N VAL A 260 10.48 9.23 7.82
CA VAL A 260 9.74 8.08 7.27
C VAL A 260 8.42 7.86 8.01
N ALA A 261 8.39 8.12 9.33
CA ALA A 261 7.20 7.99 10.15
C ALA A 261 7.03 9.20 11.09
N GLY A 262 5.84 9.45 11.56
CA GLY A 262 5.59 10.43 12.63
C GLY A 262 5.53 11.90 12.21
N VAL A 263 5.45 12.23 10.92
CA VAL A 263 5.40 13.63 10.44
C VAL A 263 4.09 13.90 9.70
N ASP A 264 3.48 15.03 10.03
CA ASP A 264 2.28 15.56 9.36
C ASP A 264 2.62 16.90 8.68
N TRP A 265 3.31 16.80 7.55
CA TRP A 265 3.76 17.95 6.77
C TRP A 265 3.04 17.99 5.43
N ASP A 266 2.76 19.20 4.91
CA ASP A 266 2.30 19.40 3.53
C ASP A 266 3.47 19.16 2.57
N VAL A 267 3.65 17.89 2.17
CA VAL A 267 4.68 17.49 1.20
C VAL A 267 4.03 17.35 -0.17
N ARG A 268 4.46 18.16 -1.12
CA ARG A 268 3.93 18.18 -2.49
C ARG A 268 4.82 17.43 -3.47
N THR A 269 6.12 17.53 -3.26
CA THR A 269 7.12 16.78 -4.03
C THR A 269 7.90 15.85 -3.09
N LEU A 270 8.10 14.63 -3.53
CA LEU A 270 8.93 13.63 -2.85
C LEU A 270 10.11 13.26 -3.73
N ILE A 271 11.33 13.34 -3.18
CA ILE A 271 12.52 12.85 -3.87
C ILE A 271 13.02 11.59 -3.17
N LEU A 272 13.06 10.49 -3.92
CA LEU A 272 13.65 9.23 -3.49
C LEU A 272 15.08 9.15 -4.04
N ALA A 273 16.06 9.57 -3.22
CA ALA A 273 17.48 9.47 -3.52
C ALA A 273 18.16 8.27 -2.82
N ALA A 274 17.40 7.51 -2.03
CA ALA A 274 17.86 6.33 -1.31
C ALA A 274 17.18 5.07 -1.83
N PRO A 275 17.86 4.25 -2.65
CA PRO A 275 17.37 2.94 -3.06
C PRO A 275 17.02 2.06 -1.85
N THR A 276 15.86 1.38 -1.91
CA THR A 276 15.44 0.44 -0.87
C THR A 276 14.93 -0.87 -1.46
N LYS A 277 15.13 -1.99 -0.77
CA LYS A 277 14.50 -3.29 -1.06
C LYS A 277 13.22 -3.50 -0.29
N SER A 278 12.97 -2.67 0.73
CA SER A 278 11.83 -2.79 1.63
C SER A 278 10.58 -2.12 1.07
N GLU A 279 9.57 -2.91 0.71
CA GLU A 279 8.24 -2.40 0.37
C GLU A 279 7.65 -1.57 1.51
N ILE A 280 7.88 -1.99 2.77
CA ILE A 280 7.43 -1.27 3.98
C ILE A 280 7.97 0.16 3.99
N LYS A 281 9.29 0.31 3.84
CA LYS A 281 9.94 1.62 3.84
C LYS A 281 9.47 2.48 2.67
N TYR A 282 9.37 1.89 1.47
CA TYR A 282 8.89 2.57 0.28
C TYR A 282 7.47 3.09 0.44
N VAL A 283 6.52 2.24 0.89
CA VAL A 283 5.12 2.62 1.14
C VAL A 283 5.03 3.75 2.17
N GLN A 284 5.84 3.70 3.22
CA GLN A 284 5.86 4.76 4.23
C GLN A 284 6.43 6.08 3.70
N MET A 285 7.53 6.05 2.94
CA MET A 285 8.11 7.25 2.32
C MET A 285 7.12 7.92 1.35
N VAL A 286 6.57 7.15 0.41
CA VAL A 286 5.59 7.67 -0.56
C VAL A 286 4.34 8.18 0.14
N GLY A 287 3.85 7.45 1.12
CA GLY A 287 2.67 7.84 1.91
C GLY A 287 2.79 9.20 2.62
N ARG A 288 4.02 9.74 2.81
CA ARG A 288 4.21 11.11 3.34
C ARG A 288 3.71 12.17 2.37
N SER A 289 3.88 11.95 1.08
CA SER A 289 3.44 12.90 0.06
C SER A 289 1.99 12.71 -0.39
N LEU A 290 1.35 11.58 -0.10
CA LEU A 290 -0.03 11.33 -0.57
C LEU A 290 -1.12 12.05 0.25
N ARG A 291 -0.79 12.74 1.33
CA ARG A 291 -1.77 13.50 2.09
C ARG A 291 -2.33 14.63 1.25
N THR A 292 -3.63 14.87 1.40
CA THR A 292 -4.31 16.01 0.77
C THR A 292 -3.90 17.31 1.47
N ALA A 293 -3.85 18.39 0.70
CA ALA A 293 -3.63 19.74 1.20
C ALA A 293 -4.37 20.74 0.29
N VAL A 294 -4.65 21.92 0.80
CA VAL A 294 -5.30 22.97 0.02
C VAL A 294 -4.43 23.36 -1.18
N GLY A 295 -5.01 23.37 -2.37
CA GLY A 295 -4.30 23.70 -3.61
C GLY A 295 -3.28 22.63 -4.05
N LYS A 296 -3.49 21.38 -3.65
CA LYS A 296 -2.66 20.25 -4.05
C LYS A 296 -3.52 19.28 -4.87
N ASP A 297 -3.28 19.23 -6.18
CA ASP A 297 -4.00 18.35 -7.10
C ASP A 297 -3.40 16.93 -7.10
N TYR A 298 -2.08 16.82 -6.97
CA TYR A 298 -1.35 15.56 -6.94
C TYR A 298 -0.01 15.68 -6.19
N SER A 299 0.57 14.55 -5.85
CA SER A 299 1.94 14.43 -5.36
C SER A 299 2.89 14.17 -6.50
N LEU A 300 3.99 14.91 -6.58
CA LEU A 300 5.07 14.64 -7.50
C LEU A 300 6.11 13.75 -6.84
N ILE A 301 6.47 12.62 -7.45
CA ILE A 301 7.50 11.70 -6.97
C ILE A 301 8.63 11.68 -7.99
N LEU A 302 9.81 12.11 -7.57
CA LEU A 302 11.05 12.06 -8.35
C LEU A 302 11.91 10.91 -7.82
N ASP A 303 11.88 9.78 -8.51
CA ASP A 303 12.58 8.55 -8.09
C ASP A 303 13.96 8.45 -8.76
N HIS A 304 14.98 8.95 -8.07
CA HIS A 304 16.39 8.80 -8.47
C HIS A 304 17.04 7.52 -7.93
N SER A 305 16.23 6.57 -7.45
CA SER A 305 16.70 5.38 -6.77
C SER A 305 16.30 4.07 -7.47
N ASP A 306 15.60 4.13 -8.59
CA ASP A 306 15.05 2.96 -9.29
C ASP A 306 14.10 2.10 -8.43
N THR A 307 13.61 2.65 -7.31
CA THR A 307 12.78 1.89 -6.37
C THR A 307 11.41 1.59 -6.95
N THR A 308 10.79 2.56 -7.63
CA THR A 308 9.47 2.37 -8.26
C THR A 308 9.51 1.34 -9.40
N HIS A 309 10.58 1.30 -10.20
CA HIS A 309 10.74 0.26 -11.22
C HIS A 309 10.82 -1.15 -10.60
N ARG A 310 11.56 -1.29 -9.50
CA ARG A 310 11.78 -2.60 -8.86
C ARG A 310 10.61 -3.06 -8.00
N LEU A 311 9.91 -2.15 -7.31
CA LEU A 311 8.84 -2.49 -6.37
C LEU A 311 7.43 -2.27 -6.95
N GLY A 312 7.29 -1.56 -8.06
CA GLY A 312 6.01 -1.12 -8.62
C GLY A 312 5.49 0.15 -7.97
N PHE A 313 4.32 0.62 -8.38
CA PHE A 313 3.67 1.75 -7.71
C PHE A 313 3.17 1.38 -6.31
N VAL A 314 3.10 2.38 -5.44
CA VAL A 314 2.59 2.18 -4.07
C VAL A 314 1.15 1.62 -4.03
N THR A 315 0.35 1.88 -5.05
CA THR A 315 -1.01 1.34 -5.24
C THR A 315 -1.04 -0.13 -5.63
N ASP A 316 0.07 -0.66 -6.16
CA ASP A 316 0.17 -2.06 -6.60
C ASP A 316 0.68 -2.98 -5.48
N ILE A 317 1.18 -2.40 -4.37
CA ILE A 317 1.67 -3.12 -3.21
C ILE A 317 0.49 -3.47 -2.30
N LEU A 318 -0.07 -4.65 -2.50
CA LEU A 318 -1.21 -5.15 -1.76
C LEU A 318 -0.87 -6.48 -1.10
N HIS A 319 -1.06 -6.56 0.20
CA HIS A 319 -0.92 -7.78 0.97
C HIS A 319 -2.19 -7.99 1.79
N ASP A 320 -2.78 -9.17 1.68
CA ASP A 320 -4.04 -9.57 2.34
C ASP A 320 -3.81 -10.62 3.44
N GLN A 321 -2.55 -10.89 3.79
CA GLN A 321 -2.17 -11.88 4.79
C GLN A 321 -1.02 -11.37 5.66
N LEU A 322 -1.05 -11.77 6.93
CA LEU A 322 0.07 -11.58 7.85
C LEU A 322 1.20 -12.54 7.49
N ASN A 323 2.44 -12.06 7.55
CA ASN A 323 3.61 -12.87 7.31
C ASN A 323 4.00 -13.62 8.60
N ASP A 324 3.95 -14.94 8.58
CA ASP A 324 4.31 -15.83 9.71
C ASP A 324 5.81 -16.18 9.77
N GLY A 325 6.61 -15.63 8.84
CA GLY A 325 8.03 -15.94 8.71
C GLY A 325 8.30 -17.22 7.93
N SER A 326 7.30 -18.01 7.57
CA SER A 326 7.47 -19.14 6.66
C SER A 326 7.83 -18.63 5.27
N ARG A 327 8.80 -19.25 4.60
CA ARG A 327 9.32 -18.80 3.29
C ARG A 327 8.36 -18.97 2.10
N LYS A 328 7.12 -19.32 2.31
CA LYS A 328 6.10 -19.33 1.26
C LYS A 328 5.73 -17.89 0.92
N GLN A 329 6.54 -17.28 0.07
CA GLN A 329 6.08 -16.06 -0.59
C GLN A 329 4.80 -16.40 -1.36
N PRO A 330 3.71 -15.61 -1.20
CA PRO A 330 2.58 -15.73 -2.11
C PRO A 330 3.13 -15.57 -3.54
N ALA A 331 2.58 -16.34 -4.48
CA ALA A 331 2.97 -16.25 -5.87
C ALA A 331 2.97 -14.76 -6.26
N LYS A 332 4.14 -14.25 -6.67
CA LYS A 332 4.25 -12.90 -7.19
C LYS A 332 3.20 -12.76 -8.29
N ARG A 333 2.18 -11.93 -8.08
CA ARG A 333 1.44 -11.41 -9.21
C ARG A 333 2.48 -10.72 -10.07
N GLU A 334 2.59 -11.09 -11.35
CA GLU A 334 3.40 -10.35 -12.30
C GLU A 334 2.88 -8.92 -12.30
N LYS A 335 3.60 -8.05 -11.62
CA LYS A 335 3.28 -6.62 -11.61
C LYS A 335 3.70 -6.10 -12.98
N PRO A 336 2.84 -5.35 -13.69
CA PRO A 336 3.28 -4.72 -14.92
C PRO A 336 4.43 -3.77 -14.58
N GLU A 337 5.56 -3.93 -15.27
CA GLU A 337 6.71 -3.05 -15.07
C GLU A 337 6.34 -1.62 -15.49
N PRO A 338 6.59 -0.62 -14.61
CA PRO A 338 6.37 0.76 -14.98
C PRO A 338 7.31 1.18 -16.12
N ASN A 339 6.75 1.72 -17.20
CA ASN A 339 7.50 2.20 -18.34
C ASN A 339 7.42 3.72 -18.47
N PRO A 340 8.49 4.43 -18.85
CA PRO A 340 8.46 5.86 -19.06
C PRO A 340 7.56 6.23 -20.26
N CYS A 341 6.77 7.28 -20.08
CA CYS A 341 5.98 7.84 -21.17
C CYS A 341 6.90 8.46 -22.23
N PRO A 342 6.78 8.11 -23.53
CA PRO A 342 7.65 8.65 -24.57
C PRO A 342 7.47 10.15 -24.79
N ARG A 343 6.35 10.76 -24.32
CA ARG A 343 6.09 12.19 -24.48
C ARG A 343 6.64 13.03 -23.33
N CYS A 344 6.55 12.58 -22.09
CA CYS A 344 6.88 13.40 -20.91
C CYS A 344 7.80 12.73 -19.90
N GLY A 345 8.18 11.46 -20.09
CA GLY A 345 9.06 10.70 -19.18
C GLY A 345 8.40 10.19 -17.88
N ALA A 346 7.15 10.57 -17.55
CA ALA A 346 6.48 10.06 -16.37
C ALA A 346 6.27 8.54 -16.46
N LEU A 347 6.51 7.82 -15.36
CA LEU A 347 6.27 6.38 -15.31
C LEU A 347 4.77 6.06 -15.39
N LYS A 348 4.44 5.00 -16.13
CA LYS A 348 3.08 4.52 -16.33
C LYS A 348 3.04 3.00 -16.44
N THR A 349 1.95 2.39 -15.98
CA THR A 349 1.63 0.97 -16.18
C THR A 349 0.43 0.76 -17.09
N SER A 350 -0.23 1.85 -17.51
CA SER A 350 -1.39 1.83 -18.39
C SER A 350 -1.07 2.36 -19.79
N SER A 351 -1.97 2.17 -20.72
CA SER A 351 -1.85 2.72 -22.08
C SER A 351 -2.02 4.24 -22.16
N VAL A 352 -2.53 4.86 -21.10
CA VAL A 352 -2.71 6.32 -21.00
C VAL A 352 -1.76 6.86 -19.94
N CYS A 353 -0.99 7.88 -20.28
CA CYS A 353 -0.10 8.53 -19.33
C CYS A 353 -0.93 9.39 -18.35
N PRO A 354 -0.81 9.18 -17.03
CA PRO A 354 -1.55 9.95 -16.03
C PRO A 354 -1.09 11.43 -15.97
N HIS A 355 0.13 11.74 -16.44
CA HIS A 355 0.67 13.08 -16.41
C HIS A 355 0.23 13.94 -17.62
N CYS A 356 0.41 13.43 -18.86
CA CYS A 356 0.19 14.23 -20.06
C CYS A 356 -0.94 13.70 -20.97
N GLY A 357 -1.68 12.68 -20.55
CA GLY A 357 -2.78 12.10 -21.30
C GLY A 357 -2.34 11.35 -22.58
N TYR A 358 -1.02 11.23 -22.86
CA TYR A 358 -0.52 10.52 -24.02
C TYR A 358 -1.00 9.07 -24.03
N ARG A 359 -1.68 8.65 -25.10
CA ARG A 359 -2.08 7.26 -25.32
C ARG A 359 -1.02 6.53 -26.10
N TYR A 360 -0.43 5.51 -25.50
CA TYR A 360 0.48 4.61 -26.20
C TYR A 360 -0.34 3.70 -27.11
N ILE A 361 -0.13 3.84 -28.41
CA ILE A 361 -0.63 2.91 -29.40
C ILE A 361 0.52 1.94 -29.66
N PRO A 362 0.42 0.64 -29.29
CA PRO A 362 1.45 -0.32 -29.58
C PRO A 362 1.68 -0.34 -31.10
N GLN A 363 2.88 -0.03 -31.55
CA GLN A 363 3.24 -0.29 -32.93
C GLN A 363 3.23 -1.81 -33.11
N SER A 364 2.40 -2.30 -34.02
CA SER A 364 2.44 -3.70 -34.38
C SER A 364 3.80 -3.96 -35.05
N LYS A 365 4.51 -5.01 -34.63
CA LYS A 365 5.71 -5.52 -35.32
C LYS A 365 5.33 -6.27 -36.61
N VAL A 366 4.36 -5.77 -37.35
CA VAL A 366 3.96 -6.32 -38.63
C VAL A 366 4.70 -5.49 -39.70
N GLU A 367 5.59 -6.13 -40.42
CA GLU A 367 6.19 -5.55 -41.63
C GLU A 367 5.07 -5.14 -42.58
N ASN A 368 5.10 -3.89 -43.03
CA ASN A 368 4.09 -3.34 -43.93
C ASN A 368 4.30 -3.89 -45.35
N GLU A 369 3.48 -4.82 -45.77
CA GLU A 369 3.23 -5.00 -47.20
C GLU A 369 2.24 -3.93 -47.70
N ARG A 370 2.50 -3.40 -48.91
CA ARG A 370 1.64 -2.38 -49.53
C ARG A 370 0.26 -2.97 -49.83
N GLY A 371 -0.71 -2.66 -48.99
CA GLY A 371 -2.13 -2.94 -49.19
C GLY A 371 -2.95 -1.67 -49.00
N GLU A 372 -4.09 -1.55 -49.66
CA GLU A 372 -5.01 -0.42 -49.46
C GLU A 372 -5.52 -0.38 -48.01
N LEU A 373 -5.43 0.82 -47.40
CA LEU A 373 -5.90 1.06 -46.03
C LEU A 373 -7.42 1.13 -46.00
N VAL A 374 -8.07 0.08 -45.52
CA VAL A 374 -9.47 0.09 -45.13
C VAL A 374 -9.54 0.51 -43.67
N GLU A 375 -10.37 1.51 -43.35
CA GLU A 375 -10.58 2.01 -41.98
C GLU A 375 -11.15 0.90 -41.10
N VAL A 376 -10.31 0.28 -40.26
CA VAL A 376 -10.75 -0.68 -39.24
C VAL A 376 -11.22 0.09 -38.03
N LYS A 377 -12.55 0.30 -37.90
CA LYS A 377 -13.15 0.82 -36.69
C LYS A 377 -12.88 -0.14 -35.55
N LYS A 378 -12.23 0.35 -34.50
CA LYS A 378 -11.88 -0.38 -33.29
C LYS A 378 -13.16 -0.95 -32.68
N ALA A 379 -13.40 -2.27 -32.84
CA ALA A 379 -14.46 -2.95 -32.11
C ALA A 379 -14.18 -2.76 -30.60
N LYS A 380 -15.08 -2.08 -29.88
CA LYS A 380 -15.19 -2.23 -28.43
C LYS A 380 -15.17 -3.75 -28.19
N LYS A 381 -14.44 -4.24 -27.16
CA LYS A 381 -14.68 -5.57 -26.61
C LYS A 381 -16.13 -5.58 -26.12
N LEU A 382 -17.03 -5.78 -27.04
CA LEU A 382 -18.41 -6.15 -26.75
C LEU A 382 -18.30 -7.45 -25.92
N LYS A 383 -18.89 -7.48 -24.74
CA LYS A 383 -19.30 -8.74 -24.15
C LYS A 383 -19.96 -9.49 -25.30
N LYS A 384 -19.44 -10.70 -25.63
CA LYS A 384 -19.97 -11.52 -26.70
C LYS A 384 -21.48 -11.63 -26.44
N GLU A 385 -22.27 -10.83 -27.14
CA GLU A 385 -23.73 -10.92 -27.04
C GLU A 385 -24.14 -12.18 -27.77
N TYR A 386 -24.60 -13.15 -27.02
CA TYR A 386 -25.13 -14.38 -27.57
C TYR A 386 -26.54 -14.13 -28.13
N CYS A 387 -26.70 -14.18 -29.44
CA CYS A 387 -28.00 -14.16 -30.06
C CYS A 387 -28.80 -15.40 -29.60
N LYS A 388 -30.11 -15.44 -29.93
CA LYS A 388 -30.99 -16.53 -29.54
C LYS A 388 -30.47 -17.89 -30.03
N GLU A 389 -29.97 -17.95 -31.26
CA GLU A 389 -29.48 -19.18 -31.90
C GLU A 389 -28.19 -19.68 -31.25
N SER A 390 -27.19 -18.80 -31.01
CA SER A 390 -25.93 -19.17 -30.35
C SER A 390 -26.14 -19.58 -28.88
N ARG A 391 -27.18 -19.06 -28.19
CA ARG A 391 -27.56 -19.46 -26.85
C ARG A 391 -28.14 -20.86 -26.84
N LEU A 392 -29.00 -21.20 -27.82
CA LEU A 392 -29.58 -22.52 -27.98
C LEU A 392 -28.53 -23.57 -28.36
N GLU A 393 -27.56 -23.17 -29.21
CA GLU A 393 -26.43 -24.02 -29.55
C GLU A 393 -25.55 -24.33 -28.35
N ALA A 394 -25.23 -23.32 -27.52
CA ALA A 394 -24.50 -23.52 -26.25
C ALA A 394 -25.26 -24.44 -25.30
N TYR A 395 -26.59 -24.29 -25.23
CA TYR A 395 -27.47 -25.19 -24.44
C TYR A 395 -27.43 -26.64 -24.92
N ALA A 396 -27.51 -26.87 -26.24
CA ALA A 396 -27.38 -28.19 -26.83
C ALA A 396 -26.05 -28.88 -26.47
N MET A 397 -24.94 -28.10 -26.45
CA MET A 397 -23.61 -28.60 -26.07
C MET A 397 -23.53 -28.93 -24.58
N PHE A 398 -24.12 -28.10 -23.71
CA PHE A 398 -24.17 -28.39 -22.28
C PHE A 398 -25.08 -29.60 -21.97
N LEU A 399 -26.18 -29.78 -22.70
CA LEU A 399 -27.02 -30.96 -22.58
C LEU A 399 -26.27 -32.25 -22.93
N HIS A 400 -25.52 -32.25 -24.02
CA HIS A 400 -24.69 -33.39 -24.39
C HIS A 400 -23.68 -33.75 -23.30
N PHE A 401 -22.98 -32.73 -22.77
CA PHE A 401 -22.02 -32.91 -21.68
C PHE A 401 -22.71 -33.43 -20.40
N ALA A 402 -23.86 -32.86 -20.04
CA ALA A 402 -24.64 -33.29 -18.88
C ALA A 402 -25.06 -34.77 -19.00
N LYS A 403 -25.62 -35.15 -20.15
CA LYS A 403 -26.04 -36.53 -20.43
C LYS A 403 -24.88 -37.52 -20.32
N ARG A 404 -23.70 -37.17 -20.88
CA ARG A 404 -22.52 -38.03 -20.84
C ARG A 404 -21.92 -38.17 -19.42
N ARG A 405 -22.10 -37.19 -18.54
CA ARG A 405 -21.57 -37.15 -17.16
C ARG A 405 -22.64 -37.50 -16.11
N GLY A 406 -23.86 -37.86 -16.49
CA GLY A 406 -24.92 -38.18 -15.56
C GLY A 406 -25.51 -36.98 -14.78
N PHE A 407 -25.33 -35.75 -15.27
CA PHE A 407 -25.90 -34.56 -14.64
C PHE A 407 -27.37 -34.38 -15.08
N LYS A 408 -28.21 -33.82 -14.18
CA LYS A 408 -29.59 -33.46 -14.52
C LYS A 408 -29.60 -32.33 -15.59
N GLU A 409 -30.69 -32.32 -16.40
CA GLU A 409 -30.89 -31.33 -17.46
C GLU A 409 -30.79 -29.86 -16.94
N GLY A 410 -31.28 -29.63 -15.71
CA GLY A 410 -31.15 -28.33 -15.02
C GLY A 410 -29.71 -27.80 -14.91
N TRP A 411 -28.71 -28.69 -14.83
CA TRP A 411 -27.32 -28.29 -14.84
C TRP A 411 -26.93 -27.55 -16.15
N ALA A 412 -27.33 -28.10 -17.29
CA ALA A 412 -27.08 -27.49 -18.61
C ALA A 412 -27.82 -26.15 -18.74
N TYR A 413 -29.01 -26.03 -18.21
CA TYR A 413 -29.83 -24.83 -18.21
C TYR A 413 -29.15 -23.68 -17.47
N HIS A 414 -28.64 -23.95 -16.26
CA HIS A 414 -27.90 -22.96 -15.46
C HIS A 414 -26.54 -22.63 -16.05
N LYS A 415 -25.83 -23.58 -16.66
CA LYS A 415 -24.55 -23.32 -17.32
C LYS A 415 -24.69 -22.43 -18.56
N THR A 416 -25.78 -22.58 -19.29
CA THR A 416 -26.12 -21.70 -20.41
C THR A 416 -26.32 -20.26 -19.94
N LYS A 417 -27.09 -20.04 -18.87
CA LYS A 417 -27.24 -18.69 -18.28
C LYS A 417 -25.88 -18.11 -17.81
N ALA A 418 -25.04 -18.92 -17.18
CA ALA A 418 -23.74 -18.50 -16.69
C ALA A 418 -22.78 -18.06 -17.82
N LEU A 419 -22.88 -18.69 -18.99
CA LEU A 419 -22.05 -18.34 -20.17
C LEU A 419 -22.64 -17.16 -20.96
N THR A 420 -23.97 -17.19 -21.21
CA THR A 420 -24.63 -16.30 -22.18
C THR A 420 -25.39 -15.13 -21.54
N GLY A 421 -25.52 -15.12 -20.21
CA GLY A 421 -26.26 -14.11 -19.45
C GLY A 421 -27.77 -14.36 -19.36
N ALA A 422 -28.34 -15.28 -20.15
CA ALA A 422 -29.78 -15.58 -20.15
C ALA A 422 -30.06 -17.09 -20.25
N PHE A 423 -31.27 -17.50 -19.81
CA PHE A 423 -31.70 -18.87 -19.94
C PHE A 423 -32.05 -19.24 -21.39
N PRO A 424 -31.90 -20.50 -21.81
CA PRO A 424 -32.39 -20.96 -23.10
C PRO A 424 -33.94 -20.87 -23.13
N CYS A 425 -34.47 -20.48 -24.28
CA CYS A 425 -35.90 -20.20 -24.43
C CYS A 425 -36.69 -21.41 -24.93
N GLN A 426 -36.05 -22.50 -25.38
CA GLN A 426 -36.67 -23.72 -25.84
C GLN A 426 -35.77 -24.94 -25.68
N LYS A 427 -36.34 -26.15 -25.74
CA LYS A 427 -35.60 -27.41 -25.74
C LYS A 427 -34.96 -27.62 -27.11
N VAL A 428 -33.74 -28.16 -27.12
CA VAL A 428 -32.97 -28.50 -28.31
C VAL A 428 -32.36 -29.90 -28.15
N PRO A 429 -32.08 -30.62 -29.24
CA PRO A 429 -31.36 -31.88 -29.14
C PRO A 429 -29.91 -31.67 -28.71
N PRO A 430 -29.32 -32.62 -27.93
CA PRO A 430 -27.96 -32.54 -27.51
C PRO A 430 -26.97 -32.54 -28.70
N LYS A 431 -25.95 -31.66 -28.68
CA LYS A 431 -24.88 -31.54 -29.68
C LYS A 431 -23.49 -31.65 -29.01
N PRO A 432 -22.50 -32.31 -29.61
CA PRO A 432 -21.14 -32.40 -29.05
C PRO A 432 -20.57 -31.02 -28.72
N PRO A 433 -19.93 -30.85 -27.56
CA PRO A 433 -19.37 -29.57 -27.14
C PRO A 433 -18.09 -29.21 -27.93
N ASN A 434 -17.95 -27.93 -28.29
CA ASN A 434 -16.72 -27.38 -28.88
C ASN A 434 -15.70 -27.04 -27.81
N GLU A 435 -14.50 -26.60 -28.25
CA GLU A 435 -13.40 -26.22 -27.34
C GLU A 435 -13.77 -25.08 -26.38
N GLU A 436 -14.55 -24.11 -26.82
CA GLU A 436 -14.97 -22.95 -26.01
C GLU A 436 -15.82 -23.41 -24.81
N ILE A 437 -16.77 -24.28 -25.05
CA ILE A 437 -17.64 -24.85 -24.02
C ILE A 437 -16.82 -25.74 -23.06
N LEU A 438 -15.90 -26.55 -23.57
CA LEU A 438 -15.05 -27.39 -22.73
C LEU A 438 -14.11 -26.55 -21.84
N LYS A 439 -13.51 -25.48 -22.39
CA LYS A 439 -12.71 -24.51 -21.59
C LYS A 439 -13.55 -23.82 -20.52
N PHE A 440 -14.78 -23.41 -20.84
CA PHE A 440 -15.68 -22.79 -19.88
C PHE A 440 -16.00 -23.76 -18.72
N ILE A 441 -16.36 -25.01 -19.02
CA ILE A 441 -16.64 -26.03 -18.00
C ILE A 441 -15.42 -26.28 -17.12
N LYS A 442 -14.23 -26.45 -17.71
CA LYS A 442 -12.97 -26.66 -16.96
C LYS A 442 -12.66 -25.49 -16.01
N ASN A 443 -12.82 -24.26 -16.46
CA ASN A 443 -12.59 -23.07 -15.65
C ASN A 443 -13.58 -22.96 -14.48
N GLN A 444 -14.86 -23.27 -14.73
CA GLN A 444 -15.88 -23.26 -13.68
C GLN A 444 -15.63 -24.36 -12.63
N THR A 445 -15.22 -25.55 -13.06
CA THR A 445 -14.89 -26.66 -12.15
C THR A 445 -13.67 -26.35 -11.28
N SER A 446 -12.64 -25.72 -11.88
CA SER A 446 -11.44 -25.27 -11.15
C SER A 446 -11.76 -24.17 -10.13
N LYS A 447 -12.67 -23.25 -10.47
CA LYS A 447 -13.14 -22.20 -9.55
C LYS A 447 -13.89 -22.80 -8.36
N TRP A 448 -14.80 -23.72 -8.62
CA TRP A 448 -15.58 -24.42 -7.60
C TRP A 448 -14.70 -25.27 -6.67
N SER A 449 -13.71 -26.01 -7.22
CA SER A 449 -12.75 -26.79 -6.42
C SER A 449 -11.88 -25.90 -5.52
N ARG A 450 -11.51 -24.68 -5.97
CA ARG A 450 -10.80 -23.70 -5.14
C ARG A 450 -11.68 -23.11 -4.03
N GLU A 451 -12.96 -22.85 -4.32
CA GLU A 451 -13.92 -22.36 -3.34
C GLU A 451 -14.25 -23.46 -2.30
N LYS A 452 -14.39 -24.72 -2.71
CA LYS A 452 -14.59 -25.85 -1.81
C LYS A 452 -13.37 -26.08 -0.90
N LYS A 453 -12.14 -25.96 -1.41
CA LYS A 453 -10.92 -26.01 -0.59
C LYS A 453 -10.80 -24.83 0.40
N LYS A 454 -11.37 -23.68 0.10
CA LYS A 454 -11.44 -22.54 1.03
C LYS A 454 -12.45 -22.77 2.16
N LEU A 455 -13.53 -23.51 1.90
CA LEU A 455 -14.59 -23.82 2.87
C LEU A 455 -14.25 -25.04 3.74
N SER A 456 -13.43 -25.99 3.27
CA SER A 456 -13.05 -27.21 4.01
C SER A 456 -11.84 -27.04 4.95
N GLY A 457 -11.30 -25.83 5.09
CA GLY A 457 -10.28 -25.47 6.08
C GLY A 457 -10.80 -25.19 7.49
N GLY A 458 -12.06 -25.44 7.79
CA GLY A 458 -12.69 -25.29 9.11
C GLY A 458 -13.82 -26.29 9.28
N THR A 459 -13.59 -27.27 10.14
CA THR A 459 -14.53 -28.13 10.89
C THR A 459 -15.80 -28.66 10.19
N ASP A 460 -15.92 -30.00 10.21
CA ASP A 460 -17.15 -30.84 10.19
C ASP A 460 -18.44 -30.24 9.58
N LEU A 461 -18.48 -30.12 8.28
CA LEU A 461 -19.69 -29.85 7.52
C LEU A 461 -19.89 -30.85 6.34
N GLU A 462 -19.34 -32.07 6.45
CA GLU A 462 -19.53 -33.11 5.42
C GLU A 462 -20.91 -33.76 5.41
N LYS A 463 -21.82 -33.36 6.32
CA LYS A 463 -23.15 -34.01 6.43
C LYS A 463 -24.34 -33.19 5.92
N GLN A 464 -24.15 -32.03 5.34
CA GLN A 464 -25.32 -31.18 4.96
C GLN A 464 -25.41 -30.72 3.51
N ILE A 465 -24.70 -31.30 2.54
CA ILE A 465 -24.91 -30.97 1.13
C ILE A 465 -25.08 -32.24 0.26
N PRO A 466 -26.22 -32.94 0.30
CA PRO A 466 -26.54 -33.99 -0.68
C PRO A 466 -27.40 -33.53 -1.86
N LEU A 467 -27.61 -32.25 -2.13
CA LEU A 467 -28.70 -31.84 -3.05
C LEU A 467 -28.25 -31.13 -4.35
N LEU A 468 -26.97 -31.08 -4.68
CA LEU A 468 -26.50 -30.49 -5.96
C LEU A 468 -25.64 -31.44 -6.82
N ALA A 469 -25.53 -32.68 -6.45
CA ALA A 469 -24.76 -33.72 -7.17
C ALA A 469 -25.57 -34.95 -7.56
N LYS A 470 -26.87 -34.83 -7.68
CA LYS A 470 -27.72 -35.86 -8.33
C LYS A 470 -28.63 -35.23 -9.37
#